data_1e16ade8d9340950301b73e1662035f3
#
_entry.id   1e16ade8d9340950301b73e1662035f3
#
_cell.length_a   1.000
_cell.length_b   1.000
_cell.length_c   1.000
_cell.angle_alpha   90.00
_cell.angle_beta   90.00
_cell.angle_gamma   90.00
#
_symmetry.space_group_name_H-M   'P 1'
#
loop_
_entity.id
_entity.type
_entity.pdbx_description
1 polymer ?
#
loop_
_entity_poly.entity_id
_entity_poly.type
_entity_poly.pdbx_seq_one_letter_code
_entity_poly.pdbx_strand_id
1 'polypeptide(L)'
;SYDEIYQRGGGILNSVEKLRTASEEELYRDAAQRLEELIAQGTGVIEIKSGYGLDLESELKMLRVIKQLKENYQVAVKATFLGAHAVPKEFKNNQSGFVDEICEKMIPEIAKTGLADYVDAFLETGYFTTEETRKIIQAATKYGLKSKIHVNQFTAIDGIRMCVEENVLSVDHLEIVTDQDIEALKKGTTIPVALPTCSYFLSIPYTPARKLLNANLPLVIVSDYNPGTTPSGNMNFVVATACIKMKLTPEEAINAATLNAAYAVELEKDYGSITKGKKASFFITKPVHSIYAIPYNFGSNLIDEVYLNGKKQ
;
A
#
# COMPACT_ATOMS: atom_id res chain seq x y z
N SER A 1 10.77 2.13 20.49
CA SER A 1 10.87 1.33 19.25
C SER A 1 9.52 0.74 18.90
N TYR A 2 9.35 0.27 17.65
CA TYR A 2 8.13 -0.43 17.20
C TYR A 2 7.88 -1.69 18.03
N ASP A 3 8.92 -2.44 18.36
CA ASP A 3 8.87 -3.61 19.23
C ASP A 3 8.36 -3.29 20.64
N GLU A 4 8.77 -2.16 21.22
CA GLU A 4 8.28 -1.72 22.53
C GLU A 4 6.79 -1.35 22.50
N ILE A 5 6.31 -0.75 21.41
CA ILE A 5 4.89 -0.45 21.18
C ILE A 5 4.09 -1.77 21.13
N TYR A 6 4.60 -2.76 20.37
CA TYR A 6 4.00 -4.08 20.25
C TYR A 6 3.93 -4.81 21.61
N GLN A 7 5.04 -4.81 22.36
CA GLN A 7 5.11 -5.45 23.69
C GLN A 7 4.17 -4.80 24.71
N ARG A 8 3.86 -3.50 24.57
CA ARG A 8 2.92 -2.78 25.43
C ARG A 8 1.45 -2.93 25.02
N GLY A 9 1.15 -3.83 24.10
CA GLY A 9 -0.21 -4.06 23.59
C GLY A 9 -0.70 -3.04 22.58
N GLY A 10 0.20 -2.23 22.01
CA GLY A 10 -0.07 -1.37 20.86
C GLY A 10 0.09 -2.12 19.54
N GLY A 11 0.05 -1.38 18.42
CA GLY A 11 0.22 -1.93 17.07
C GLY A 11 -1.07 -2.57 16.52
N ILE A 12 -0.90 -3.49 15.56
CA ILE A 12 -1.99 -4.10 14.77
C ILE A 12 -3.09 -4.70 15.64
N LEU A 13 -2.74 -5.48 16.68
CA LEU A 13 -3.73 -6.19 17.52
C LEU A 13 -4.64 -5.26 18.33
N ASN A 14 -4.17 -4.08 18.73
CA ASN A 14 -5.03 -3.08 19.38
C ASN A 14 -6.09 -2.53 18.39
N SER A 15 -5.68 -2.28 17.15
CA SER A 15 -6.60 -1.86 16.09
C SER A 15 -7.62 -2.94 15.76
N VAL A 16 -7.24 -4.22 15.80
CA VAL A 16 -8.12 -5.37 15.55
C VAL A 16 -9.30 -5.39 16.53
N GLU A 17 -9.05 -5.23 17.81
CA GLU A 17 -10.13 -5.24 18.83
C GLU A 17 -11.17 -4.12 18.57
N LYS A 18 -10.70 -2.92 18.25
CA LYS A 18 -11.57 -1.78 17.94
C LYS A 18 -12.35 -2.00 16.65
N LEU A 19 -11.69 -2.51 15.60
CA LEU A 19 -12.33 -2.75 14.31
C LEU A 19 -13.40 -3.84 14.40
N ARG A 20 -13.12 -4.93 15.09
CA ARG A 20 -14.09 -6.03 15.24
C ARG A 20 -15.38 -5.59 15.91
N THR A 21 -15.31 -4.65 16.86
CA THR A 21 -16.47 -4.12 17.60
C THR A 21 -17.19 -2.99 16.89
N ALA A 22 -16.53 -2.27 16.00
CA ALA A 22 -17.13 -1.18 15.24
C ALA A 22 -18.15 -1.70 14.22
N SER A 23 -19.24 -0.96 14.05
CA SER A 23 -20.24 -1.23 13.00
C SER A 23 -19.69 -0.90 11.62
N GLU A 24 -20.28 -1.48 10.57
CA GLU A 24 -19.92 -1.17 9.18
C GLU A 24 -20.17 0.31 8.85
N GLU A 25 -21.24 0.88 9.41
CA GLU A 25 -21.60 2.29 9.23
C GLU A 25 -20.57 3.24 9.89
N GLU A 26 -20.10 2.92 11.09
CA GLU A 26 -19.04 3.69 11.75
C GLU A 26 -17.73 3.64 10.96
N LEU A 27 -17.33 2.43 10.51
CA LEU A 27 -16.13 2.26 9.68
C LEU A 27 -16.24 3.03 8.35
N TYR A 28 -17.40 2.99 7.71
CA TYR A 28 -17.64 3.74 6.47
C TYR A 28 -17.53 5.26 6.69
N ARG A 29 -18.19 5.80 7.70
CA ARG A 29 -18.15 7.24 8.03
C ARG A 29 -16.71 7.71 8.26
N ASP A 30 -15.95 6.97 9.08
CA ASP A 30 -14.59 7.35 9.43
C ASP A 30 -13.62 7.18 8.24
N ALA A 31 -13.84 6.19 7.38
CA ALA A 31 -13.08 6.00 6.15
C ALA A 31 -13.42 7.05 5.09
N ALA A 32 -14.68 7.43 4.97
CA ALA A 32 -15.16 8.47 4.06
C ALA A 32 -14.52 9.82 4.39
N GLN A 33 -14.51 10.23 5.66
CA GLN A 33 -13.86 11.46 6.09
C GLN A 33 -12.38 11.48 5.70
N ARG A 34 -11.64 10.39 5.98
CA ARG A 34 -10.22 10.28 5.59
C ARG A 34 -10.04 10.32 4.06
N LEU A 35 -10.94 9.69 3.31
CA LEU A 35 -10.88 9.70 1.85
C LEU A 35 -11.10 11.12 1.29
N GLU A 36 -12.02 11.87 1.85
CA GLU A 36 -12.26 13.28 1.48
C GLU A 36 -11.03 14.16 1.74
N GLU A 37 -10.34 13.96 2.88
CA GLU A 37 -9.08 14.65 3.17
C GLU A 37 -7.99 14.30 2.16
N LEU A 38 -7.88 13.03 1.74
CA LEU A 38 -6.92 12.59 0.72
C LEU A 38 -7.24 13.17 -0.66
N ILE A 39 -8.52 13.20 -1.04
CA ILE A 39 -8.98 13.82 -2.30
C ILE A 39 -8.61 15.30 -2.30
N ALA A 40 -8.93 16.03 -1.23
CA ALA A 40 -8.57 17.44 -1.10
C ALA A 40 -7.04 17.70 -1.18
N GLN A 41 -6.23 16.69 -0.89
CA GLN A 41 -4.78 16.71 -1.04
C GLN A 41 -4.29 16.19 -2.40
N GLY A 42 -5.19 16.01 -3.39
CA GLY A 42 -4.86 15.69 -4.78
C GLY A 42 -4.75 14.19 -5.09
N THR A 43 -5.23 13.29 -4.21
CA THR A 43 -5.26 11.85 -4.49
C THR A 43 -6.35 11.52 -5.50
N GLY A 44 -5.98 10.98 -6.66
CA GLY A 44 -6.90 10.60 -7.74
C GLY A 44 -7.12 9.08 -7.88
N VAL A 45 -6.22 8.28 -7.33
CA VAL A 45 -6.29 6.81 -7.28
C VAL A 45 -5.83 6.37 -5.91
N ILE A 46 -6.50 5.39 -5.32
CA ILE A 46 -6.14 4.83 -4.01
C ILE A 46 -6.28 3.32 -4.00
N GLU A 47 -5.32 2.63 -3.43
CA GLU A 47 -5.44 1.26 -2.96
C GLU A 47 -5.76 1.28 -1.46
N ILE A 48 -6.82 0.58 -1.06
CA ILE A 48 -7.22 0.45 0.34
C ILE A 48 -7.11 -1.02 0.74
N LYS A 49 -6.34 -1.29 1.79
CA LYS A 49 -6.11 -2.64 2.30
C LYS A 49 -7.00 -2.92 3.51
N SER A 50 -7.54 -4.13 3.62
CA SER A 50 -8.09 -4.66 4.88
C SER A 50 -6.94 -5.02 5.84
N GLY A 51 -7.07 -6.03 6.69
CA GLY A 51 -5.96 -6.53 7.49
C GLY A 51 -5.97 -6.12 8.96
N TYR A 52 -7.06 -5.55 9.42
CA TYR A 52 -7.31 -5.24 10.83
C TYR A 52 -8.50 -6.02 11.40
N GLY A 53 -9.09 -6.93 10.61
CA GLY A 53 -10.11 -7.87 11.08
C GLY A 53 -9.49 -9.15 11.59
N LEU A 54 -8.60 -9.74 10.84
CA LEU A 54 -7.89 -11.01 11.08
C LEU A 54 -8.83 -12.20 11.32
N ASP A 55 -10.08 -12.09 10.91
CA ASP A 55 -11.07 -13.16 10.76
C ASP A 55 -11.93 -12.87 9.52
N LEU A 56 -12.58 -13.91 8.99
CA LEU A 56 -13.32 -13.82 7.73
C LEU A 56 -14.38 -12.71 7.74
N GLU A 57 -15.22 -12.65 8.78
CA GLU A 57 -16.34 -11.71 8.82
C GLU A 57 -15.86 -10.26 8.96
N SER A 58 -14.87 -10.02 9.79
CA SER A 58 -14.31 -8.68 9.99
C SER A 58 -13.55 -8.18 8.76
N GLU A 59 -12.83 -9.07 8.06
CA GLU A 59 -12.17 -8.74 6.80
C GLU A 59 -13.19 -8.44 5.69
N LEU A 60 -14.26 -9.25 5.57
CA LEU A 60 -15.37 -9.00 4.66
C LEU A 60 -16.07 -7.67 4.98
N LYS A 61 -16.25 -7.33 6.26
CA LYS A 61 -16.80 -6.05 6.69
C LYS A 61 -15.96 -4.88 6.17
N MET A 62 -14.64 -4.95 6.32
CA MET A 62 -13.73 -3.93 5.77
C MET A 62 -13.85 -3.84 4.24
N LEU A 63 -13.84 -4.97 3.54
CA LEU A 63 -13.95 -4.99 2.07
C LEU A 63 -15.30 -4.46 1.58
N ARG A 64 -16.41 -4.68 2.32
CA ARG A 64 -17.70 -4.06 2.02
C ARG A 64 -17.67 -2.54 2.18
N VAL A 65 -16.99 -2.03 3.20
CA VAL A 65 -16.76 -0.58 3.37
C VAL A 65 -15.95 -0.01 2.20
N ILE A 66 -14.88 -0.69 1.77
CA ILE A 66 -14.09 -0.27 0.61
C ILE A 66 -14.97 -0.22 -0.66
N LYS A 67 -15.84 -1.23 -0.86
CA LYS A 67 -16.80 -1.23 -1.96
C LYS A 67 -17.74 -0.02 -1.91
N GLN A 68 -18.30 0.31 -0.73
CA GLN A 68 -19.15 1.48 -0.57
C GLN A 68 -18.40 2.79 -0.91
N LEU A 69 -17.14 2.93 -0.51
CA LEU A 69 -16.30 4.07 -0.90
C LEU A 69 -16.12 4.14 -2.42
N LYS A 70 -15.81 3.02 -3.06
CA LYS A 70 -15.66 2.92 -4.52
C LYS A 70 -16.94 3.31 -5.28
N GLU A 71 -18.10 3.01 -4.74
CA GLU A 71 -19.40 3.31 -5.35
C GLU A 71 -19.85 4.78 -5.15
N ASN A 72 -19.46 5.38 -4.01
CA ASN A 72 -19.94 6.70 -3.61
C ASN A 72 -18.99 7.86 -3.99
N TYR A 73 -17.74 7.58 -4.31
CA TYR A 73 -16.74 8.59 -4.64
C TYR A 73 -16.25 8.50 -6.09
N GLN A 74 -15.78 9.62 -6.65
CA GLN A 74 -15.24 9.68 -8.01
C GLN A 74 -13.76 9.22 -8.10
N VAL A 75 -13.08 9.05 -6.97
CA VAL A 75 -11.72 8.53 -6.91
C VAL A 75 -11.70 7.06 -7.34
N ALA A 76 -10.66 6.66 -8.06
CA ALA A 76 -10.50 5.26 -8.42
C ALA A 76 -9.99 4.47 -7.21
N VAL A 77 -10.71 3.42 -6.82
CA VAL A 77 -10.38 2.59 -5.65
C VAL A 77 -10.04 1.16 -6.08
N LYS A 78 -8.93 0.64 -5.59
CA LYS A 78 -8.56 -0.78 -5.59
C LYS A 78 -8.62 -1.33 -4.17
N ALA A 79 -9.12 -2.54 -4.02
CA ALA A 79 -9.28 -3.21 -2.74
C ALA A 79 -8.29 -4.36 -2.59
N THR A 80 -7.59 -4.42 -1.46
CA THR A 80 -6.62 -5.48 -1.17
C THR A 80 -7.00 -6.21 0.11
N PHE A 81 -7.13 -7.51 0.04
CA PHE A 81 -7.28 -8.36 1.21
C PHE A 81 -5.91 -8.61 1.86
N LEU A 82 -5.73 -8.15 3.09
CA LEU A 82 -4.50 -8.30 3.89
C LEU A 82 -4.74 -9.14 5.15
N GLY A 83 -5.40 -10.30 5.04
CA GLY A 83 -5.66 -11.17 6.18
C GLY A 83 -4.40 -11.70 6.86
N ALA A 84 -3.31 -11.83 6.13
CA ALA A 84 -1.98 -12.19 6.64
C ALA A 84 -1.16 -10.97 7.12
N HIS A 85 -1.77 -10.07 7.90
CA HIS A 85 -1.10 -8.89 8.45
C HIS A 85 -0.44 -9.17 9.81
N ALA A 86 -1.11 -9.95 10.65
CA ALA A 86 -0.59 -10.44 11.93
C ALA A 86 -1.34 -11.72 12.32
N VAL A 87 -0.78 -12.48 13.25
CA VAL A 87 -1.47 -13.66 13.80
C VAL A 87 -2.42 -13.20 14.93
N PRO A 88 -3.73 -13.43 14.82
CA PRO A 88 -4.68 -13.02 15.85
C PRO A 88 -4.54 -13.87 17.13
N LYS A 89 -5.07 -13.36 18.24
CA LYS A 89 -4.94 -13.98 19.56
C LYS A 89 -5.42 -15.44 19.60
N GLU A 90 -6.44 -15.75 18.83
CA GLU A 90 -7.05 -17.08 18.72
C GLU A 90 -6.07 -18.12 18.14
N PHE A 91 -5.11 -17.67 17.34
CA PHE A 91 -4.09 -18.49 16.70
C PHE A 91 -2.68 -18.26 17.24
N LYS A 92 -2.51 -17.57 18.38
CA LYS A 92 -1.21 -17.18 18.95
C LYS A 92 -0.17 -18.32 18.99
N ASN A 93 -0.59 -19.55 19.22
CA ASN A 93 0.28 -20.73 19.31
C ASN A 93 0.08 -21.69 18.12
N ASN A 94 -0.58 -21.25 17.06
CA ASN A 94 -0.89 -22.08 15.89
C ASN A 94 -0.91 -21.24 14.61
N GLN A 95 0.23 -20.59 14.30
CA GLN A 95 0.35 -19.75 13.11
C GLN A 95 0.08 -20.52 11.81
N SER A 96 0.57 -21.76 11.71
CA SER A 96 0.29 -22.60 10.53
C SER A 96 -1.20 -22.85 10.32
N GLY A 97 -1.96 -23.07 11.40
CA GLY A 97 -3.41 -23.20 11.34
C GLY A 97 -4.12 -21.92 10.90
N PHE A 98 -3.57 -20.76 11.24
CA PHE A 98 -4.08 -19.48 10.73
C PHE A 98 -3.79 -19.31 9.23
N VAL A 99 -2.61 -19.70 8.77
CA VAL A 99 -2.28 -19.73 7.34
C VAL A 99 -3.23 -20.66 6.57
N ASP A 100 -3.55 -21.83 7.13
CA ASP A 100 -4.55 -22.74 6.56
C ASP A 100 -5.94 -22.10 6.51
N GLU A 101 -6.37 -21.41 7.58
CA GLU A 101 -7.64 -20.65 7.60
C GLU A 101 -7.68 -19.58 6.50
N ILE A 102 -6.59 -18.82 6.31
CA ILE A 102 -6.47 -17.83 5.23
C ILE A 102 -6.60 -18.51 3.86
N CYS A 103 -5.83 -19.56 3.62
CA CYS A 103 -5.73 -20.21 2.30
C CYS A 103 -6.98 -21.02 1.92
N GLU A 104 -7.57 -21.72 2.89
CA GLU A 104 -8.64 -22.72 2.64
C GLU A 104 -10.05 -22.15 2.82
N LYS A 105 -10.20 -21.06 3.61
CA LYS A 105 -11.50 -20.45 3.89
C LYS A 105 -11.58 -18.98 3.49
N MET A 106 -10.65 -18.13 3.97
CA MET A 106 -10.79 -16.68 3.77
C MET A 106 -10.62 -16.30 2.29
N ILE A 107 -9.54 -16.69 1.63
CA ILE A 107 -9.28 -16.38 0.22
C ILE A 107 -10.40 -16.91 -0.70
N PRO A 108 -10.84 -18.19 -0.58
CA PRO A 108 -11.95 -18.70 -1.40
C PRO A 108 -13.25 -17.92 -1.24
N GLU A 109 -13.62 -17.57 0.01
CA GLU A 109 -14.86 -16.82 0.26
C GLU A 109 -14.77 -15.39 -0.25
N ILE A 110 -13.63 -14.70 -0.04
CA ILE A 110 -13.39 -13.34 -0.55
C ILE A 110 -13.40 -13.32 -2.09
N ALA A 111 -12.76 -14.28 -2.73
CA ALA A 111 -12.77 -14.40 -4.18
C ALA A 111 -14.18 -14.55 -4.76
N LYS A 112 -15.05 -15.34 -4.11
CA LYS A 112 -16.47 -15.50 -4.52
C LYS A 112 -17.25 -14.19 -4.47
N THR A 113 -16.91 -13.30 -3.54
CA THR A 113 -17.61 -12.01 -3.39
C THR A 113 -17.21 -10.98 -4.44
N GLY A 114 -16.02 -11.11 -5.02
CA GLY A 114 -15.42 -10.11 -5.92
C GLY A 114 -15.11 -8.77 -5.24
N LEU A 115 -14.99 -8.74 -3.90
CA LEU A 115 -14.75 -7.52 -3.13
C LEU A 115 -13.28 -7.09 -3.13
N ALA A 116 -12.33 -8.01 -3.36
CA ALA A 116 -10.91 -7.71 -3.42
C ALA A 116 -10.36 -7.81 -4.84
N ASP A 117 -9.51 -6.87 -5.22
CA ASP A 117 -8.71 -6.91 -6.45
C ASP A 117 -7.41 -7.70 -6.22
N TYR A 118 -6.84 -7.63 -5.01
CA TYR A 118 -5.53 -8.21 -4.65
C TYR A 118 -5.55 -8.92 -3.30
N VAL A 119 -4.53 -9.75 -3.06
CA VAL A 119 -4.19 -10.34 -1.77
C VAL A 119 -2.82 -9.84 -1.33
N ASP A 120 -2.62 -9.64 -0.02
CA ASP A 120 -1.36 -9.18 0.54
C ASP A 120 -1.00 -9.96 1.81
N ALA A 121 0.28 -9.97 2.15
CA ALA A 121 0.81 -10.59 3.37
C ALA A 121 2.01 -9.79 3.90
N PHE A 122 2.19 -9.79 5.21
CA PHE A 122 3.35 -9.20 5.86
C PHE A 122 4.45 -10.24 6.05
N LEU A 123 5.31 -10.35 5.05
CA LEU A 123 6.48 -11.22 5.01
C LEU A 123 7.66 -10.55 5.73
N GLU A 124 7.84 -10.88 7.01
CA GLU A 124 8.87 -10.27 7.83
C GLU A 124 9.27 -11.21 9.00
N THR A 125 10.49 -11.07 9.50
CA THR A 125 10.92 -11.79 10.70
C THR A 125 9.98 -11.52 11.87
N GLY A 126 9.46 -12.59 12.47
CA GLY A 126 8.49 -12.48 13.57
C GLY A 126 7.02 -12.36 13.15
N TYR A 127 6.76 -12.29 11.84
CA TYR A 127 5.43 -12.33 11.23
C TYR A 127 5.28 -13.58 10.37
N PHE A 128 4.98 -13.46 9.07
CA PHE A 128 4.86 -14.62 8.20
C PHE A 128 6.19 -14.96 7.52
N THR A 129 6.48 -16.26 7.41
CA THR A 129 7.68 -16.80 6.76
C THR A 129 7.55 -16.78 5.23
N THR A 130 8.67 -17.00 4.53
CA THR A 130 8.70 -17.12 3.07
C THR A 130 7.81 -18.27 2.59
N GLU A 131 7.82 -19.42 3.26
CA GLU A 131 7.02 -20.60 2.93
C GLU A 131 5.52 -20.35 3.15
N GLU A 132 5.14 -19.74 4.26
CA GLU A 132 3.75 -19.39 4.57
C GLU A 132 3.21 -18.36 3.57
N THR A 133 4.02 -17.34 3.25
CA THR A 133 3.65 -16.33 2.27
C THR A 133 3.51 -16.93 0.86
N ARG A 134 4.41 -17.83 0.46
CA ARG A 134 4.30 -18.59 -0.80
C ARG A 134 2.98 -19.35 -0.88
N LYS A 135 2.58 -20.02 0.20
CA LYS A 135 1.31 -20.74 0.28
C LYS A 135 0.12 -19.81 0.08
N ILE A 136 0.13 -18.62 0.70
CA ILE A 136 -0.90 -17.60 0.55
C ILE A 136 -0.97 -17.08 -0.90
N ILE A 137 0.17 -16.78 -1.53
CA ILE A 137 0.24 -16.32 -2.92
C ILE A 137 -0.33 -17.39 -3.86
N GLN A 138 0.04 -18.65 -3.68
CA GLN A 138 -0.45 -19.74 -4.49
C GLN A 138 -1.96 -19.98 -4.32
N ALA A 139 -2.47 -19.83 -3.09
CA ALA A 139 -3.91 -19.86 -2.82
C ALA A 139 -4.63 -18.70 -3.55
N ALA A 140 -4.12 -17.47 -3.48
CA ALA A 140 -4.66 -16.32 -4.20
C ALA A 140 -4.69 -16.55 -5.71
N THR A 141 -3.59 -17.01 -6.29
CA THR A 141 -3.45 -17.31 -7.72
C THR A 141 -4.45 -18.35 -8.20
N LYS A 142 -4.71 -19.39 -7.41
CA LYS A 142 -5.72 -20.42 -7.71
C LYS A 142 -7.12 -19.85 -7.91
N TYR A 143 -7.44 -18.74 -7.24
CA TYR A 143 -8.73 -18.05 -7.37
C TYR A 143 -8.66 -16.81 -8.26
N GLY A 144 -7.56 -16.62 -9.01
CA GLY A 144 -7.40 -15.53 -9.98
C GLY A 144 -7.08 -14.17 -9.36
N LEU A 145 -6.74 -14.13 -8.06
CA LEU A 145 -6.31 -12.91 -7.37
C LEU A 145 -4.79 -12.75 -7.50
N LYS A 146 -4.34 -11.55 -7.85
CA LYS A 146 -2.92 -11.20 -7.84
C LYS A 146 -2.48 -10.84 -6.43
N SER A 147 -1.18 -10.99 -6.17
CA SER A 147 -0.61 -10.68 -4.85
C SER A 147 0.28 -9.45 -4.90
N LYS A 148 0.30 -8.74 -3.77
CA LYS A 148 1.20 -7.64 -3.43
C LYS A 148 1.74 -7.97 -2.04
N ILE A 149 3.01 -7.75 -1.75
CA ILE A 149 3.61 -8.28 -0.51
C ILE A 149 4.41 -7.20 0.21
N HIS A 150 4.09 -6.98 1.50
CA HIS A 150 4.96 -6.24 2.43
C HIS A 150 6.19 -7.11 2.72
N VAL A 151 7.37 -6.61 2.42
CA VAL A 151 8.60 -7.39 2.56
C VAL A 151 9.84 -6.51 2.78
N ASN A 152 10.82 -7.05 3.52
CA ASN A 152 12.10 -6.41 3.76
C ASN A 152 11.99 -5.01 4.42
N GLN A 153 11.02 -4.83 5.31
CA GLN A 153 10.89 -3.59 6.09
C GLN A 153 11.99 -3.48 7.15
N PHE A 154 12.25 -4.56 7.88
CA PHE A 154 13.22 -4.59 8.97
C PHE A 154 14.37 -5.55 8.72
N THR A 155 14.13 -6.64 7.98
CA THR A 155 15.13 -7.69 7.72
C THR A 155 15.07 -8.17 6.26
N ALA A 156 16.22 -8.60 5.73
CA ALA A 156 16.28 -9.27 4.44
C ALA A 156 16.18 -10.79 4.65
N ILE A 157 15.07 -11.39 4.29
CA ILE A 157 14.76 -12.81 4.49
C ILE A 157 14.55 -13.59 3.18
N ASP A 158 15.19 -13.15 2.09
CA ASP A 158 15.09 -13.73 0.74
C ASP A 158 13.64 -13.71 0.17
N GLY A 159 12.79 -12.86 0.73
CA GLY A 159 11.38 -12.75 0.37
C GLY A 159 11.16 -12.15 -1.02
N ILE A 160 11.96 -11.15 -1.41
CA ILE A 160 11.84 -10.49 -2.71
C ILE A 160 12.06 -11.49 -3.86
N ARG A 161 13.08 -12.37 -3.76
CA ARG A 161 13.33 -13.40 -4.75
C ARG A 161 12.11 -14.33 -4.89
N MET A 162 11.56 -14.80 -3.78
CA MET A 162 10.36 -15.63 -3.77
C MET A 162 9.17 -14.92 -4.42
N CYS A 163 8.96 -13.63 -4.13
CA CYS A 163 7.89 -12.83 -4.75
C CYS A 163 8.05 -12.72 -6.27
N VAL A 164 9.29 -12.56 -6.75
CA VAL A 164 9.56 -12.55 -8.20
C VAL A 164 9.29 -13.93 -8.84
N GLU A 165 9.71 -15.01 -8.20
CA GLU A 165 9.44 -16.39 -8.66
C GLU A 165 7.94 -16.68 -8.77
N GLU A 166 7.14 -16.18 -7.83
CA GLU A 166 5.68 -16.34 -7.81
C GLU A 166 4.92 -15.27 -8.64
N ASN A 167 5.63 -14.41 -9.39
CA ASN A 167 5.06 -13.33 -10.22
C ASN A 167 4.15 -12.37 -9.44
N VAL A 168 4.54 -12.01 -8.24
CA VAL A 168 3.85 -11.02 -7.40
C VAL A 168 3.84 -9.66 -8.10
N LEU A 169 2.73 -8.94 -8.06
CA LEU A 169 2.55 -7.66 -8.75
C LEU A 169 3.48 -6.58 -8.19
N SER A 170 3.54 -6.45 -6.85
CA SER A 170 4.46 -5.51 -6.20
C SER A 170 5.04 -6.07 -4.90
N VAL A 171 6.19 -5.54 -4.53
CA VAL A 171 6.82 -5.72 -3.23
C VAL A 171 6.94 -4.34 -2.57
N ASP A 172 6.36 -4.24 -1.39
CA ASP A 172 6.15 -2.97 -0.70
C ASP A 172 7.11 -2.87 0.51
N HIS A 173 7.54 -1.67 0.89
CA HIS A 173 8.55 -1.29 1.89
C HIS A 173 9.97 -1.22 1.33
N LEU A 174 10.72 -2.30 1.37
CA LEU A 174 12.07 -2.37 0.80
C LEU A 174 13.10 -1.44 1.48
N GLU A 175 12.95 -1.18 2.78
CA GLU A 175 13.96 -0.43 3.54
C GLU A 175 15.30 -1.16 3.53
N ILE A 176 15.25 -2.49 3.49
CA ILE A 176 16.43 -3.36 3.37
C ILE A 176 16.45 -4.04 2.00
N VAL A 177 17.40 -3.65 1.15
CA VAL A 177 17.58 -4.23 -0.20
C VAL A 177 19.03 -4.65 -0.40
N THR A 178 19.23 -5.93 -0.66
CA THR A 178 20.54 -6.51 -1.00
C THR A 178 20.81 -6.44 -2.50
N ASP A 179 22.06 -6.72 -2.92
CA ASP A 179 22.38 -6.82 -4.36
C ASP A 179 21.67 -8.01 -5.01
N GLN A 180 21.44 -9.08 -4.25
CA GLN A 180 20.72 -10.26 -4.71
C GLN A 180 19.24 -9.95 -4.97
N ASP A 181 18.61 -9.11 -4.14
CA ASP A 181 17.23 -8.65 -4.34
C ASP A 181 17.09 -7.86 -5.65
N ILE A 182 18.07 -6.98 -5.93
CA ILE A 182 18.08 -6.22 -7.19
C ILE A 182 18.22 -7.16 -8.39
N GLU A 183 19.12 -8.13 -8.33
CA GLU A 183 19.28 -9.11 -9.42
C GLU A 183 18.05 -10.01 -9.58
N ALA A 184 17.31 -10.28 -8.50
CA ALA A 184 16.02 -10.97 -8.58
C ALA A 184 14.97 -10.10 -9.27
N LEU A 185 14.78 -8.84 -8.84
CA LEU A 185 13.82 -7.90 -9.43
C LEU A 185 14.03 -7.68 -10.92
N LYS A 186 15.28 -7.63 -11.40
CA LYS A 186 15.60 -7.52 -12.84
C LYS A 186 15.10 -8.68 -13.69
N LYS A 187 14.84 -9.84 -13.10
CA LYS A 187 14.42 -11.07 -13.80
C LYS A 187 12.90 -11.19 -13.96
N GLY A 188 12.14 -10.34 -13.27
CA GLY A 188 10.69 -10.39 -13.26
C GLY A 188 10.04 -9.06 -13.62
N THR A 189 8.74 -9.01 -13.42
CA THR A 189 7.90 -7.82 -13.63
C THR A 189 7.39 -7.25 -12.30
N THR A 190 7.81 -7.81 -11.18
CA THR A 190 7.44 -7.36 -9.84
C THR A 190 7.92 -5.93 -9.58
N ILE A 191 7.02 -5.08 -9.14
CA ILE A 191 7.24 -3.64 -9.01
C ILE A 191 7.71 -3.29 -7.59
N PRO A 192 8.88 -2.66 -7.41
CA PRO A 192 9.31 -2.16 -6.11
C PRO A 192 8.53 -0.90 -5.71
N VAL A 193 7.96 -0.92 -4.50
CA VAL A 193 7.19 0.18 -3.91
C VAL A 193 7.84 0.61 -2.60
N ALA A 194 8.20 1.89 -2.52
CA ALA A 194 8.80 2.49 -1.34
C ALA A 194 7.79 3.32 -0.55
N LEU A 195 7.95 3.36 0.78
CA LEU A 195 7.06 4.01 1.73
C LEU A 195 7.81 5.07 2.54
N PRO A 196 8.20 6.21 1.93
CA PRO A 196 9.13 7.17 2.54
C PRO A 196 8.63 7.75 3.88
N THR A 197 7.31 7.92 4.01
CA THR A 197 6.70 8.50 5.21
C THR A 197 6.61 7.52 6.37
N CYS A 198 6.56 6.21 6.08
CA CYS A 198 6.73 5.16 7.08
C CYS A 198 8.15 5.19 7.67
N SER A 199 9.17 5.17 6.81
CA SER A 199 10.57 5.29 7.25
C SER A 199 10.82 6.59 8.02
N TYR A 200 10.20 7.71 7.60
CA TYR A 200 10.28 8.98 8.31
C TYR A 200 9.69 8.90 9.72
N PHE A 201 8.47 8.39 9.86
CA PHE A 201 7.75 8.35 11.13
C PHE A 201 8.39 7.38 12.13
N LEU A 202 8.83 6.22 11.66
CA LEU A 202 9.50 5.22 12.49
C LEU A 202 10.98 5.52 12.75
N SER A 203 11.57 6.49 12.04
CA SER A 203 13.01 6.80 12.12
C SER A 203 13.89 5.59 11.75
N ILE A 204 13.47 4.81 10.77
CA ILE A 204 14.20 3.66 10.21
C ILE A 204 14.91 4.04 8.90
N PRO A 205 15.79 3.19 8.36
CA PRO A 205 16.40 3.40 7.04
C PRO A 205 15.36 3.62 5.95
N TYR A 206 15.73 4.37 4.90
CA TYR A 206 14.89 4.55 3.72
C TYR A 206 15.25 3.53 2.65
N THR A 207 14.25 3.09 1.88
CA THR A 207 14.47 2.30 0.67
C THR A 207 15.59 2.91 -0.18
N PRO A 208 16.60 2.12 -0.59
CA PRO A 208 17.77 2.63 -1.35
C PRO A 208 17.41 2.94 -2.82
N ALA A 209 16.56 3.96 -3.01
CA ALA A 209 15.95 4.32 -4.29
C ALA A 209 16.96 4.53 -5.42
N ARG A 210 18.08 5.23 -5.16
CA ARG A 210 19.14 5.41 -6.16
C ARG A 210 19.71 4.10 -6.67
N LYS A 211 19.85 3.10 -5.78
CA LYS A 211 20.35 1.79 -6.14
C LYS A 211 19.39 1.05 -7.07
N LEU A 212 18.08 1.12 -6.79
CA LEU A 212 17.03 0.54 -7.63
C LEU A 212 16.95 1.24 -9.00
N LEU A 213 16.93 2.58 -9.03
CA LEU A 213 16.85 3.35 -10.27
C LEU A 213 18.12 3.19 -11.13
N ASN A 214 19.31 3.14 -10.53
CA ASN A 214 20.56 2.88 -11.26
C ASN A 214 20.62 1.47 -11.86
N ALA A 215 19.83 0.53 -11.30
CA ALA A 215 19.63 -0.80 -11.85
C ALA A 215 18.55 -0.85 -12.96
N ASN A 216 18.02 0.30 -13.39
CA ASN A 216 16.90 0.45 -14.34
C ASN A 216 15.61 -0.23 -13.89
N LEU A 217 15.39 -0.33 -12.59
CA LEU A 217 14.12 -0.81 -12.04
C LEU A 217 13.12 0.36 -11.91
N PRO A 218 11.84 0.15 -12.23
CA PRO A 218 10.83 1.14 -11.91
C PRO A 218 10.74 1.29 -10.38
N LEU A 219 10.41 2.47 -9.91
CA LEU A 219 10.16 2.72 -8.51
C LEU A 219 8.81 3.41 -8.35
N VAL A 220 8.04 2.96 -7.39
CA VAL A 220 6.80 3.58 -6.94
C VAL A 220 7.01 4.16 -5.54
N ILE A 221 6.38 5.29 -5.23
CA ILE A 221 6.29 5.82 -3.88
C ILE A 221 4.84 6.05 -3.49
N VAL A 222 4.46 5.63 -2.29
CA VAL A 222 3.10 5.75 -1.74
C VAL A 222 3.12 6.11 -0.26
N SER A 223 1.96 6.41 0.31
CA SER A 223 1.86 6.97 1.67
C SER A 223 1.98 5.93 2.77
N ASP A 224 1.49 4.72 2.58
CA ASP A 224 1.29 3.75 3.67
C ASP A 224 0.44 4.33 4.82
N TYR A 225 -0.62 5.08 4.48
CA TYR A 225 -1.46 5.74 5.47
C TYR A 225 -2.16 4.75 6.39
N ASN A 226 -1.70 4.66 7.63
CA ASN A 226 -2.21 3.72 8.63
C ASN A 226 -2.01 4.27 10.05
N PRO A 227 -2.75 3.76 11.06
CA PRO A 227 -2.69 4.30 12.42
C PRO A 227 -1.38 3.96 13.18
N GLY A 228 -0.60 3.00 12.70
CA GLY A 228 0.58 2.48 13.41
C GLY A 228 1.88 3.14 13.02
N THR A 229 2.12 3.28 11.72
CA THR A 229 3.44 3.65 11.19
C THR A 229 3.43 4.89 10.31
N THR A 230 2.27 5.35 9.85
CA THR A 230 2.18 6.55 9.00
C THR A 230 0.82 7.24 9.17
N PRO A 231 0.63 8.12 10.14
CA PRO A 231 -0.66 8.78 10.37
C PRO A 231 -0.92 9.97 9.41
N SER A 232 -0.47 9.88 8.17
CA SER A 232 -0.62 10.91 7.13
C SER A 232 -0.67 10.29 5.74
N GLY A 233 -1.67 10.67 4.95
CA GLY A 233 -1.81 10.30 3.54
C GLY A 233 -1.36 11.39 2.55
N ASN A 234 -0.64 12.42 3.02
CA ASN A 234 -0.21 13.55 2.21
C ASN A 234 0.86 13.16 1.19
N MET A 235 0.44 12.91 -0.06
CA MET A 235 1.36 12.53 -1.15
C MET A 235 2.36 13.62 -1.53
N ASN A 236 2.07 14.89 -1.29
CA ASN A 236 3.05 15.96 -1.53
C ASN A 236 4.22 15.88 -0.53
N PHE A 237 3.92 15.48 0.72
CA PHE A 237 4.94 15.21 1.73
C PHE A 237 5.71 13.91 1.43
N VAL A 238 5.06 12.89 0.88
CA VAL A 238 5.72 11.65 0.38
C VAL A 238 6.74 12.01 -0.71
N VAL A 239 6.34 12.80 -1.71
CA VAL A 239 7.23 13.28 -2.80
C VAL A 239 8.40 14.09 -2.23
N ALA A 240 8.14 15.02 -1.32
CA ALA A 240 9.19 15.82 -0.68
C ALA A 240 10.18 14.94 0.10
N THR A 241 9.67 13.98 0.88
CA THR A 241 10.50 13.04 1.64
C THR A 241 11.37 12.18 0.72
N ALA A 242 10.82 11.69 -0.39
CA ALA A 242 11.56 10.93 -1.39
C ALA A 242 12.70 11.77 -2.01
N CYS A 243 12.45 13.02 -2.33
CA CYS A 243 13.51 13.94 -2.84
C CYS A 243 14.60 14.18 -1.80
N ILE A 244 14.20 14.51 -0.55
CA ILE A 244 15.13 14.95 0.49
C ILE A 244 15.93 13.75 1.04
N LYS A 245 15.26 12.65 1.33
CA LYS A 245 15.84 11.49 2.02
C LYS A 245 16.32 10.38 1.10
N MET A 246 15.59 10.09 0.03
CA MET A 246 15.92 9.00 -0.89
C MET A 246 16.67 9.48 -2.14
N LYS A 247 16.90 10.81 -2.26
CA LYS A 247 17.68 11.43 -3.34
C LYS A 247 17.08 11.26 -4.73
N LEU A 248 15.77 11.21 -4.84
CA LEU A 248 15.08 11.33 -6.11
C LEU A 248 15.13 12.77 -6.61
N THR A 249 15.19 12.95 -7.95
CA THR A 249 14.87 14.25 -8.52
C THR A 249 13.35 14.51 -8.39
N PRO A 250 12.90 15.77 -8.43
CA PRO A 250 11.46 16.06 -8.41
C PRO A 250 10.68 15.35 -9.50
N GLU A 251 11.23 15.24 -10.71
CA GLU A 251 10.61 14.53 -11.83
C GLU A 251 10.48 13.03 -11.56
N GLU A 252 11.54 12.40 -11.03
CA GLU A 252 11.51 10.98 -10.65
C GLU A 252 10.48 10.72 -9.55
N ALA A 253 10.42 11.58 -8.52
CA ALA A 253 9.49 11.42 -7.41
C ALA A 253 8.03 11.64 -7.84
N ILE A 254 7.76 12.65 -8.68
CA ILE A 254 6.41 12.88 -9.23
C ILE A 254 5.99 11.72 -10.14
N ASN A 255 6.88 11.23 -11.00
CA ASN A 255 6.59 10.08 -11.85
C ASN A 255 6.35 8.80 -11.02
N ALA A 256 7.13 8.59 -9.97
CA ALA A 256 6.97 7.46 -9.04
C ALA A 256 5.62 7.50 -8.29
N ALA A 257 5.13 8.70 -7.93
CA ALA A 257 3.86 8.91 -7.25
C ALA A 257 2.64 8.94 -8.18
N THR A 258 2.82 8.99 -9.50
CA THR A 258 1.74 9.16 -10.47
C THR A 258 1.69 8.01 -11.48
N LEU A 259 2.47 8.06 -12.55
CA LEU A 259 2.43 7.07 -13.62
C LEU A 259 2.82 5.67 -13.13
N ASN A 260 3.93 5.56 -12.40
CA ASN A 260 4.38 4.28 -11.88
C ASN A 260 3.41 3.73 -10.81
N ALA A 261 2.85 4.61 -9.96
CA ALA A 261 1.86 4.22 -8.97
C ALA A 261 0.57 3.71 -9.63
N ALA A 262 0.11 4.37 -10.70
CA ALA A 262 -1.04 3.89 -11.48
C ALA A 262 -0.77 2.51 -12.11
N TYR A 263 0.46 2.28 -12.58
CA TYR A 263 0.87 0.98 -13.13
C TYR A 263 0.86 -0.11 -12.04
N ALA A 264 1.34 0.19 -10.83
CA ALA A 264 1.37 -0.76 -9.70
C ALA A 264 -0.02 -1.19 -9.20
N VAL A 265 -1.08 -0.50 -9.61
CA VAL A 265 -2.48 -0.87 -9.34
C VAL A 265 -3.28 -1.14 -10.62
N GLU A 266 -2.58 -1.36 -11.76
CA GLU A 266 -3.16 -1.72 -13.05
C GLU A 266 -4.21 -0.71 -13.59
N LEU A 267 -3.96 0.57 -13.36
CA LEU A 267 -4.81 1.68 -13.81
C LEU A 267 -4.07 2.68 -14.71
N GLU A 268 -2.87 2.34 -15.19
CA GLU A 268 -2.02 3.21 -16.02
C GLU A 268 -2.65 3.60 -17.36
N LYS A 269 -3.59 2.81 -17.86
CA LYS A 269 -4.32 3.14 -19.10
C LYS A 269 -5.26 4.33 -18.93
N ASP A 270 -5.80 4.49 -17.72
CA ASP A 270 -6.80 5.51 -17.40
C ASP A 270 -6.24 6.66 -16.55
N TYR A 271 -5.18 6.44 -15.75
CA TYR A 271 -4.67 7.39 -14.75
C TYR A 271 -3.15 7.57 -14.83
N GLY A 272 -2.60 8.38 -13.96
CA GLY A 272 -1.18 8.58 -13.73
C GLY A 272 -0.49 9.59 -14.64
N SER A 273 -1.14 10.08 -15.69
CA SER A 273 -0.60 11.16 -16.55
C SER A 273 -1.71 11.96 -17.23
N ILE A 274 -1.43 13.22 -17.55
CA ILE A 274 -2.33 14.09 -18.32
C ILE A 274 -2.06 13.81 -19.81
N THR A 275 -2.81 12.84 -20.36
CA THR A 275 -2.66 12.37 -21.74
C THR A 275 -4.03 12.18 -22.37
N LYS A 276 -4.17 12.49 -23.67
CA LYS A 276 -5.42 12.30 -24.40
C LYS A 276 -5.90 10.85 -24.33
N GLY A 277 -7.16 10.66 -23.94
CA GLY A 277 -7.79 9.35 -23.76
C GLY A 277 -7.82 8.85 -22.32
N LYS A 278 -7.03 9.42 -21.41
CA LYS A 278 -7.11 9.11 -19.98
C LYS A 278 -8.19 9.89 -19.27
N LYS A 279 -8.55 9.45 -18.08
CA LYS A 279 -9.49 10.15 -17.19
C LYS A 279 -8.93 11.51 -16.78
N ALA A 280 -9.78 12.52 -16.77
CA ALA A 280 -9.41 13.86 -16.35
C ALA A 280 -9.37 13.94 -14.80
N SER A 281 -8.40 13.25 -14.20
CA SER A 281 -8.12 13.25 -12.75
C SER A 281 -6.77 13.90 -12.53
N PHE A 282 -6.79 15.13 -12.01
CA PHE A 282 -5.59 15.95 -11.78
C PHE A 282 -5.89 17.01 -10.71
N PHE A 283 -4.87 17.64 -10.20
CA PHE A 283 -5.00 18.84 -9.38
C PHE A 283 -4.30 20.04 -10.05
N ILE A 284 -4.74 21.22 -9.70
CA ILE A 284 -4.14 22.49 -10.07
C ILE A 284 -3.49 23.07 -8.81
N THR A 285 -2.25 23.55 -8.93
CA THR A 285 -1.58 24.22 -7.83
C THR A 285 -1.89 25.73 -7.83
N LYS A 286 -1.75 26.37 -6.69
CA LYS A 286 -1.52 27.81 -6.62
C LYS A 286 -0.35 28.17 -7.54
N PRO A 287 -0.25 29.42 -8.03
CA PRO A 287 0.85 29.82 -8.90
C PRO A 287 2.22 29.46 -8.29
N VAL A 288 3.01 28.71 -9.02
CA VAL A 288 4.36 28.28 -8.64
C VAL A 288 5.33 28.53 -9.80
N HIS A 289 6.60 28.80 -9.50
CA HIS A 289 7.61 29.08 -10.53
C HIS A 289 8.02 27.83 -11.32
N SER A 290 7.91 26.65 -10.72
CA SER A 290 8.25 25.37 -11.35
C SER A 290 7.66 24.19 -10.55
N ILE A 291 7.70 22.98 -11.13
CA ILE A 291 7.32 21.72 -10.44
C ILE A 291 8.19 21.46 -9.21
N TYR A 292 9.40 22.03 -9.15
CA TYR A 292 10.30 21.90 -7.99
C TYR A 292 9.73 22.53 -6.70
N ALA A 293 8.75 23.43 -6.84
CA ALA A 293 8.07 24.02 -5.70
C ALA A 293 7.32 22.97 -4.87
N ILE A 294 6.85 21.87 -5.48
CA ILE A 294 6.11 20.80 -4.80
C ILE A 294 6.96 20.16 -3.70
N PRO A 295 8.11 19.52 -3.98
CA PRO A 295 8.95 18.96 -2.93
C PRO A 295 9.65 20.02 -2.07
N TYR A 296 9.92 21.22 -2.59
CA TYR A 296 10.58 22.28 -1.85
C TYR A 296 9.72 22.86 -0.72
N ASN A 297 8.43 23.04 -0.95
CA ASN A 297 7.49 23.58 0.03
C ASN A 297 6.79 22.44 0.84
N PHE A 298 7.57 21.51 1.32
CA PHE A 298 7.08 20.26 1.96
C PHE A 298 6.07 20.43 3.10
N GLY A 299 6.03 21.60 3.75
CA GLY A 299 5.09 21.91 4.84
C GLY A 299 3.86 22.71 4.39
N SER A 300 3.76 23.10 3.12
CA SER A 300 2.68 23.94 2.61
C SER A 300 1.74 23.15 1.71
N ASN A 301 0.43 23.39 1.81
CA ASN A 301 -0.52 22.91 0.82
C ASN A 301 -0.54 23.85 -0.40
N LEU A 302 0.03 23.38 -1.49
CA LEU A 302 0.07 24.11 -2.76
C LEU A 302 -1.13 23.81 -3.67
N ILE A 303 -1.99 22.87 -3.31
CA ILE A 303 -3.16 22.50 -4.12
C ILE A 303 -4.21 23.61 -4.02
N ASP A 304 -4.75 24.02 -5.15
CA ASP A 304 -5.81 25.01 -5.29
C ASP A 304 -7.12 24.34 -5.69
N GLU A 305 -7.09 23.48 -6.69
CA GLU A 305 -8.25 22.77 -7.18
C GLU A 305 -7.94 21.29 -7.46
N VAL A 306 -8.92 20.43 -7.23
CA VAL A 306 -8.85 18.99 -7.54
C VAL A 306 -9.98 18.63 -8.49
N TYR A 307 -9.65 17.86 -9.52
CA TYR A 307 -10.60 17.33 -10.49
C TYR A 307 -10.50 15.80 -10.51
N LEU A 308 -11.64 15.11 -10.38
CA LEU A 308 -11.75 13.67 -10.54
C LEU A 308 -12.72 13.37 -11.67
N ASN A 309 -12.26 12.62 -12.68
CA ASN A 309 -13.04 12.30 -13.88
C ASN A 309 -13.69 13.53 -14.54
N GLY A 310 -12.98 14.67 -14.54
CA GLY A 310 -13.44 15.95 -15.09
C GLY A 310 -14.39 16.76 -14.21
N LYS A 311 -14.69 16.31 -13.00
CA LYS A 311 -15.54 17.04 -12.04
C LYS A 311 -14.68 17.64 -10.94
N LYS A 312 -14.85 18.93 -10.67
CA LYS A 312 -14.23 19.63 -9.53
C LYS A 312 -14.77 19.04 -8.22
N GLN A 313 -13.87 18.82 -7.27
CA GLN A 313 -14.17 18.32 -5.93
C GLN A 313 -14.29 19.47 -4.93
#